data_a2458ad6888547b4214b76e308c44acc
#
_entry.id   a2458ad6888547b4214b76e308c44acc
#
_cell.length_a   1.000
_cell.length_b   1.000
_cell.length_c   1.000
_cell.angle_alpha   90.00
_cell.angle_beta   90.00
_cell.angle_gamma   90.00
#
_symmetry.space_group_name_H-M   'P 1'
#
loop_
_entity.id
_entity.type
_entity.pdbx_description
1 polymer ?
#
loop_
_entity_poly.entity_id
_entity_poly.type
_entity_poly.pdbx_seq_one_letter_code
_entity_poly.pdbx_strand_id
1 'polypeptide(L)'
;MTQQTPPEEVARIFDAEVRDAELRDPDTGGFQPSWNVAPTDPLTVVLQREDGRTVERPRWGLIPSWAKSAREGARAINARAETVASSPAFRVAFAKRRCIVPADGFYEWQQTGGTRKQPFFLGPIGEHVVLAMAGLWSVWKDPVTGLWVTSAAVITTDANSDVRVVHDRMPVLLPREWWAAWLDPDERDQDLLRSMLTAAPDGILDIHPVSTRVNDVRNDGPDLTAPVDPAADRVAAPTSRSRAKATGATPDTGQGTLFD
;
A
#
# COMPACT_ATOMS: atom_id res chain seq x y z
N MET A 1 2.47 -3.69 -3.76
CA MET A 1 3.64 -2.89 -3.28
C MET A 1 4.68 -3.79 -2.68
N THR A 2 5.86 -3.26 -2.41
CA THR A 2 6.95 -4.02 -1.80
C THR A 2 7.28 -3.48 -0.41
N GLN A 3 7.53 -4.37 0.54
CA GLN A 3 8.00 -4.07 1.89
C GLN A 3 9.10 -5.06 2.25
N GLN A 4 10.33 -4.70 1.96
CA GLN A 4 11.53 -5.53 2.13
C GLN A 4 12.36 -5.05 3.31
N THR A 5 12.31 -3.74 3.60
CA THR A 5 13.04 -3.11 4.70
C THR A 5 12.59 -3.71 6.04
N PRO A 6 13.53 -4.28 6.85
CA PRO A 6 13.19 -4.88 8.12
C PRO A 6 12.54 -3.89 9.10
N PRO A 7 11.64 -4.37 10.00
CA PRO A 7 10.94 -3.52 10.96
C PRO A 7 11.86 -2.69 11.86
N GLU A 8 13.02 -3.22 12.23
CA GLU A 8 14.02 -2.52 13.05
C GLU A 8 14.65 -1.36 12.28
N GLU A 9 14.88 -1.52 10.99
CA GLU A 9 15.37 -0.45 10.12
C GLU A 9 14.28 0.60 9.89
N VAL A 10 13.03 0.18 9.66
CA VAL A 10 11.88 1.09 9.61
C VAL A 10 11.78 1.88 10.92
N ALA A 11 11.91 1.21 12.07
CA ALA A 11 11.87 1.86 13.38
C ALA A 11 12.98 2.91 13.52
N ARG A 12 14.20 2.59 13.06
CA ARG A 12 15.34 3.53 13.07
C ARG A 12 15.10 4.76 12.16
N ILE A 13 14.55 4.54 10.95
CA ILE A 13 14.26 5.63 9.99
C ILE A 13 13.21 6.60 10.55
N PHE A 14 12.16 6.08 11.18
CA PHE A 14 11.00 6.85 11.62
C PHE A 14 11.02 7.23 13.11
N ASP A 15 12.10 6.93 13.83
CA ASP A 15 12.21 7.14 15.28
C ASP A 15 11.04 6.48 16.03
N ALA A 16 10.90 5.17 15.83
CA ALA A 16 9.79 4.36 16.30
C ALA A 16 10.28 3.10 17.04
N GLU A 17 9.38 2.43 17.76
CA GLU A 17 9.60 1.11 18.37
C GLU A 17 8.83 0.03 17.62
N VAL A 18 9.43 -1.16 17.46
CA VAL A 18 8.72 -2.32 16.95
C VAL A 18 7.88 -2.91 18.07
N ARG A 19 6.55 -2.82 17.99
CA ARG A 19 5.63 -3.32 19.03
C ARG A 19 4.96 -4.64 18.70
N ASP A 20 4.83 -4.95 17.43
CA ASP A 20 4.22 -6.18 16.99
C ASP A 20 5.12 -7.36 17.37
N ALA A 21 4.63 -8.19 18.30
CA ALA A 21 5.39 -9.35 18.78
C ALA A 21 5.65 -10.36 17.64
N GLU A 22 4.73 -10.48 16.68
CA GLU A 22 4.89 -11.37 15.52
C GLU A 22 6.05 -10.95 14.64
N LEU A 23 6.39 -9.65 14.59
CA LEU A 23 7.54 -9.14 13.84
C LEU A 23 8.88 -9.52 14.47
N ARG A 24 8.89 -9.76 15.78
CA ARG A 24 10.10 -10.06 16.57
C ARG A 24 10.31 -11.54 16.83
N ASP A 25 9.28 -12.35 16.64
CA ASP A 25 9.30 -13.75 17.06
C ASP A 25 9.90 -14.64 15.94
N PRO A 26 11.14 -15.14 16.13
CA PRO A 26 11.76 -16.03 15.16
C PRO A 26 11.04 -17.38 15.02
N ASP A 27 10.28 -17.82 16.04
CA ASP A 27 9.59 -19.10 16.05
C ASP A 27 8.31 -19.08 15.20
N THR A 28 7.69 -17.90 15.04
CA THR A 28 6.55 -17.69 14.13
C THR A 28 6.99 -17.26 12.73
N GLY A 29 8.30 -17.23 12.46
CA GLY A 29 8.89 -16.85 11.20
C GLY A 29 9.26 -15.37 11.11
N GLY A 30 8.91 -14.53 12.08
CA GLY A 30 9.25 -13.12 12.15
C GLY A 30 8.82 -12.32 10.93
N PHE A 31 9.50 -11.21 10.67
CA PHE A 31 9.31 -10.43 9.45
C PHE A 31 9.87 -11.20 8.26
N GLN A 32 9.02 -11.35 7.24
CA GLN A 32 9.45 -11.84 5.93
C GLN A 32 9.38 -10.70 4.93
N PRO A 33 10.47 -10.37 4.23
CA PRO A 33 10.43 -9.42 3.13
C PRO A 33 9.41 -9.84 2.09
N SER A 34 8.62 -8.91 1.60
CA SER A 34 7.68 -9.19 0.50
C SER A 34 7.89 -8.22 -0.66
N TRP A 35 7.98 -8.79 -1.84
CA TRP A 35 8.03 -8.08 -3.12
C TRP A 35 6.64 -7.96 -3.75
N ASN A 36 5.61 -8.53 -3.14
CA ASN A 36 4.25 -8.51 -3.70
C ASN A 36 3.15 -8.48 -2.63
N VAL A 37 3.27 -7.57 -1.67
CA VAL A 37 2.21 -7.34 -0.67
C VAL A 37 0.91 -7.03 -1.38
N ALA A 38 -0.10 -7.86 -1.17
CA ALA A 38 -1.41 -7.76 -1.81
C ALA A 38 -2.46 -7.15 -0.87
N PRO A 39 -3.56 -6.61 -1.42
CA PRO A 39 -4.72 -6.22 -0.62
C PRO A 39 -5.17 -7.34 0.32
N THR A 40 -5.46 -7.00 1.55
CA THR A 40 -5.82 -7.87 2.69
C THR A 40 -4.67 -8.52 3.45
N ASP A 41 -3.45 -8.48 2.93
CA ASP A 41 -2.26 -8.90 3.67
C ASP A 41 -1.93 -7.91 4.81
N PRO A 42 -1.14 -8.33 5.80
CA PRO A 42 -0.57 -7.42 6.79
C PRO A 42 0.35 -6.40 6.12
N LEU A 43 0.20 -5.13 6.49
CA LEU A 43 0.94 -4.00 5.96
C LEU A 43 1.77 -3.35 7.07
N THR A 44 3.08 -3.31 6.93
CA THR A 44 3.93 -2.58 7.87
C THR A 44 3.59 -1.09 7.83
N VAL A 45 3.31 -0.52 9.00
CA VAL A 45 2.99 0.91 9.13
C VAL A 45 3.68 1.51 10.35
N VAL A 46 3.88 2.83 10.32
CA VAL A 46 4.32 3.63 11.47
C VAL A 46 3.12 4.41 12.00
N LEU A 47 2.84 4.25 13.28
CA LEU A 47 1.74 4.92 13.99
C LEU A 47 2.28 5.79 15.12
N GLN A 48 1.55 6.85 15.48
CA GLN A 48 1.76 7.57 16.74
C GLN A 48 0.86 6.96 17.82
N ARG A 49 1.47 6.56 18.94
CA ARG A 49 0.80 6.15 20.17
C ARG A 49 1.07 7.16 21.27
N GLU A 50 0.43 7.01 22.44
CA GLU A 50 0.61 7.93 23.58
C GLU A 50 2.06 8.03 24.07
N ASP A 51 2.79 6.93 23.97
CA ASP A 51 4.16 6.77 24.46
C ASP A 51 5.24 6.84 23.35
N GLY A 52 4.87 7.16 22.11
CA GLY A 52 5.81 7.30 21.00
C GLY A 52 5.31 6.70 19.68
N ARG A 53 6.19 6.70 18.71
CA ARG A 53 5.91 6.06 17.41
C ARG A 53 6.14 4.57 17.49
N THR A 54 5.32 3.80 16.79
CA THR A 54 5.39 2.33 16.78
C THR A 54 5.32 1.78 15.37
N VAL A 55 6.03 0.68 15.12
CA VAL A 55 5.92 -0.13 13.91
C VAL A 55 4.95 -1.28 14.19
N GLU A 56 3.88 -1.34 13.43
CA GLU A 56 2.81 -2.34 13.58
C GLU A 56 2.40 -2.90 12.21
N ARG A 57 1.63 -4.01 12.20
CA ARG A 57 1.18 -4.68 10.96
C ARG A 57 -0.35 -4.81 10.87
N PRO A 58 -1.11 -3.71 10.69
CA PRO A 58 -2.53 -3.79 10.39
C PRO A 58 -2.78 -4.49 9.05
N ARG A 59 -3.98 -5.03 8.88
CA ARG A 59 -4.48 -5.56 7.62
C ARG A 59 -4.62 -4.44 6.57
N TRP A 60 -4.14 -4.64 5.34
CA TRP A 60 -4.36 -3.68 4.26
C TRP A 60 -5.81 -3.74 3.75
N GLY A 61 -6.49 -2.63 3.82
CA GLY A 61 -7.91 -2.47 3.52
C GLY A 61 -8.67 -2.03 4.75
N LEU A 62 -8.85 -0.70 4.90
CA LEU A 62 -9.41 -0.06 6.08
C LEU A 62 -10.84 -0.51 6.32
N ILE A 63 -11.10 -1.06 7.51
CA ILE A 63 -12.43 -1.47 7.95
C ILE A 63 -12.99 -0.34 8.82
N PRO A 64 -14.03 0.37 8.36
CA PRO A 64 -14.67 1.40 9.19
C PRO A 64 -15.25 0.78 10.48
N SER A 65 -15.25 1.53 11.58
CA SER A 65 -15.74 1.03 12.88
C SER A 65 -17.20 0.57 12.88
N TRP A 66 -18.00 1.04 11.94
CA TRP A 66 -19.40 0.70 11.74
C TRP A 66 -19.62 -0.46 10.75
N ALA A 67 -18.58 -1.00 10.14
CA ALA A 67 -18.69 -2.08 9.16
C ALA A 67 -19.32 -3.34 9.76
N LYS A 68 -20.12 -4.03 8.95
CA LYS A 68 -20.79 -5.28 9.35
C LYS A 68 -19.91 -6.50 9.15
N SER A 69 -18.88 -6.39 8.32
CA SER A 69 -17.94 -7.47 8.06
C SER A 69 -16.57 -6.94 7.60
N ALA A 70 -15.51 -7.73 7.80
CA ALA A 70 -14.16 -7.42 7.32
C ALA A 70 -14.04 -7.31 5.79
N ARG A 71 -15.02 -7.85 5.04
CA ARG A 71 -15.04 -7.79 3.57
C ARG A 71 -15.20 -6.35 3.04
N GLU A 72 -15.81 -5.47 3.84
CA GLU A 72 -15.96 -4.06 3.46
C GLU A 72 -14.60 -3.36 3.34
N GLY A 73 -13.62 -3.77 4.14
CA GLY A 73 -12.25 -3.26 4.04
C GLY A 73 -11.52 -3.64 2.74
N ALA A 74 -11.87 -4.78 2.12
CA ALA A 74 -11.19 -5.23 0.90
C ALA A 74 -11.32 -4.25 -0.29
N ARG A 75 -12.30 -3.35 -0.25
CA ARG A 75 -12.53 -2.29 -1.24
C ARG A 75 -11.97 -0.92 -0.81
N ALA A 76 -11.46 -0.81 0.40
CA ALA A 76 -10.95 0.41 0.99
C ALA A 76 -9.44 0.33 1.23
N ILE A 77 -8.70 -0.20 0.25
CA ILE A 77 -7.25 -0.26 0.26
C ILE A 77 -6.62 1.12 0.07
N ASN A 78 -7.33 2.00 -0.65
CA ASN A 78 -6.91 3.36 -0.94
C ASN A 78 -7.99 4.37 -0.56
N ALA A 79 -7.55 5.56 -0.14
CA ALA A 79 -8.39 6.73 0.11
C ALA A 79 -7.95 7.88 -0.80
N ARG A 80 -8.89 8.46 -1.55
CA ARG A 80 -8.57 9.60 -2.43
C ARG A 80 -8.38 10.88 -1.63
N ALA A 81 -7.30 11.60 -1.85
CA ALA A 81 -6.96 12.87 -1.19
C ALA A 81 -8.12 13.89 -1.26
N GLU A 82 -8.78 13.96 -2.40
CA GLU A 82 -9.87 14.92 -2.70
C GLU A 82 -11.10 14.70 -1.81
N THR A 83 -11.34 13.47 -1.37
CA THR A 83 -12.55 13.09 -0.65
C THR A 83 -12.29 12.51 0.74
N VAL A 84 -11.04 12.31 1.13
CA VAL A 84 -10.67 11.63 2.38
C VAL A 84 -11.26 12.29 3.63
N ALA A 85 -11.32 13.62 3.66
CA ALA A 85 -11.86 14.40 4.78
C ALA A 85 -13.40 14.34 4.91
N SER A 86 -14.11 13.98 3.83
CA SER A 86 -15.58 13.94 3.79
C SER A 86 -16.16 12.52 3.70
N SER A 87 -15.37 11.58 3.16
CA SER A 87 -15.81 10.19 2.98
C SER A 87 -16.21 9.53 4.30
N PRO A 88 -17.40 8.91 4.40
CA PRO A 88 -17.84 8.21 5.60
C PRO A 88 -16.87 7.11 6.07
N ALA A 89 -16.16 6.46 5.15
CA ALA A 89 -15.20 5.41 5.46
C ALA A 89 -13.91 5.96 6.07
N PHE A 90 -13.46 7.15 5.65
CA PHE A 90 -12.12 7.65 5.94
C PHE A 90 -12.06 8.88 6.84
N ARG A 91 -13.11 9.74 6.89
CA ARG A 91 -13.08 11.04 7.58
C ARG A 91 -12.70 10.96 9.05
N VAL A 92 -13.09 9.89 9.76
CA VAL A 92 -12.76 9.72 11.18
C VAL A 92 -11.29 9.34 11.34
N ALA A 93 -10.79 8.47 10.46
CA ALA A 93 -9.39 8.08 10.44
C ALA A 93 -8.51 9.27 10.03
N PHE A 94 -8.89 10.03 9.01
CA PHE A 94 -8.17 11.23 8.58
C PHE A 94 -8.04 12.27 9.69
N ALA A 95 -9.07 12.44 10.51
CA ALA A 95 -9.04 13.39 11.61
C ALA A 95 -8.11 12.99 12.77
N LYS A 96 -7.88 11.67 13.02
CA LYS A 96 -7.24 11.24 14.28
C LYS A 96 -6.34 10.01 14.16
N ARG A 97 -6.38 9.28 13.05
CA ARG A 97 -5.72 7.97 12.91
C ARG A 97 -4.94 7.91 11.61
N ARG A 98 -4.00 8.82 11.49
CA ARG A 98 -3.06 8.88 10.37
C ARG A 98 -1.87 7.98 10.68
N CYS A 99 -1.29 7.41 9.65
CA CYS A 99 -0.09 6.59 9.72
C CYS A 99 0.81 6.89 8.53
N ILE A 100 2.03 6.39 8.57
CA ILE A 100 2.91 6.29 7.41
C ILE A 100 2.98 4.82 7.03
N VAL A 101 2.90 4.54 5.74
CA VAL A 101 3.15 3.22 5.16
C VAL A 101 4.51 3.25 4.50
N PRO A 102 5.55 2.69 5.14
CA PRO A 102 6.86 2.54 4.52
C PRO A 102 6.80 1.56 3.37
N ALA A 103 7.37 1.89 2.23
CA ALA A 103 7.46 0.97 1.09
C ALA A 103 8.80 1.12 0.37
N ASP A 104 9.36 0.01 -0.07
CA ASP A 104 10.55 0.01 -0.91
C ASP A 104 10.20 0.31 -2.38
N GLY A 105 8.90 0.27 -2.72
CA GLY A 105 8.34 0.63 -3.99
C GLY A 105 6.92 0.11 -4.16
N PHE A 106 6.32 0.42 -5.30
CA PHE A 106 4.97 -0.01 -5.63
C PHE A 106 4.84 -0.34 -7.10
N TYR A 107 3.76 -1.03 -7.47
CA TYR A 107 3.45 -1.39 -8.85
C TYR A 107 2.26 -0.59 -9.35
N GLU A 108 2.33 -0.22 -10.63
CA GLU A 108 1.22 0.35 -11.38
C GLU A 108 1.13 -0.29 -12.76
N TRP A 109 -0.04 -0.21 -13.38
CA TRP A 109 -0.36 -0.92 -14.61
C TRP A 109 -0.72 0.03 -15.74
N GLN A 110 0.20 0.18 -16.69
CA GLN A 110 -0.03 0.98 -17.89
C GLN A 110 -0.98 0.26 -18.85
N GLN A 111 -1.97 0.98 -19.37
CA GLN A 111 -2.82 0.51 -20.45
C GLN A 111 -2.06 0.55 -21.79
N THR A 112 -1.84 -0.60 -22.42
CA THR A 112 -1.04 -0.72 -23.65
C THR A 112 -1.87 -0.87 -24.93
N GLY A 113 -3.15 -0.47 -24.91
CA GLY A 113 -4.06 -0.66 -26.04
C GLY A 113 -4.53 -2.11 -26.17
N GLY A 114 -5.72 -2.42 -25.64
CA GLY A 114 -6.29 -3.77 -25.56
C GLY A 114 -6.66 -4.17 -24.13
N THR A 115 -6.83 -5.47 -23.87
CA THR A 115 -7.24 -5.99 -22.57
C THR A 115 -6.08 -6.24 -21.61
N ARG A 116 -4.83 -6.16 -22.07
CA ARG A 116 -3.64 -6.42 -21.25
C ARG A 116 -3.03 -5.11 -20.77
N LYS A 117 -2.61 -5.13 -19.49
CA LYS A 117 -1.86 -4.04 -18.88
C LYS A 117 -0.40 -4.47 -18.72
N GLN A 118 0.52 -3.54 -18.90
CA GLN A 118 1.94 -3.72 -18.60
C GLN A 118 2.23 -3.22 -17.19
N PRO A 119 2.68 -4.08 -16.25
CA PRO A 119 3.10 -3.64 -14.93
C PRO A 119 4.42 -2.88 -14.98
N PHE A 120 4.51 -1.86 -14.16
CA PHE A 120 5.69 -1.08 -13.89
C PHE A 120 6.00 -1.13 -12.40
N PHE A 121 7.26 -1.15 -12.05
CA PHE A 121 7.74 -0.91 -10.70
C PHE A 121 8.14 0.56 -10.59
N LEU A 122 7.76 1.17 -9.47
CA LEU A 122 8.07 2.55 -9.12
C LEU A 122 8.76 2.51 -7.75
N GLY A 123 10.05 2.72 -7.73
CA GLY A 123 10.88 2.74 -6.51
C GLY A 123 11.55 4.09 -6.29
N PRO A 124 12.08 4.36 -5.10
CA PRO A 124 12.83 5.58 -4.85
C PRO A 124 14.16 5.59 -5.63
N ILE A 125 14.59 6.77 -6.06
CA ILE A 125 15.95 6.95 -6.58
C ILE A 125 16.92 6.99 -5.39
N GLY A 126 17.95 6.15 -5.42
CA GLY A 126 18.98 6.03 -4.39
C GLY A 126 18.88 4.75 -3.58
N GLU A 127 20.00 4.40 -2.95
CA GLU A 127 20.08 3.20 -2.11
C GLU A 127 19.53 3.47 -0.72
N HIS A 128 18.87 2.45 -0.11
CA HIS A 128 18.33 2.51 1.25
C HIS A 128 17.31 3.63 1.51
N VAL A 129 16.61 4.09 0.48
CA VAL A 129 15.54 5.07 0.59
C VAL A 129 14.21 4.34 0.66
N VAL A 130 13.41 4.65 1.68
CA VAL A 130 12.06 4.11 1.86
C VAL A 130 11.05 5.21 1.54
N LEU A 131 10.06 4.90 0.71
CA LEU A 131 8.94 5.81 0.42
C LEU A 131 8.04 5.89 1.65
N ALA A 132 7.78 7.10 2.14
CA ALA A 132 6.88 7.36 3.26
C ALA A 132 5.48 7.69 2.71
N MET A 133 4.65 6.67 2.44
CA MET A 133 3.32 6.90 1.91
C MET A 133 2.37 7.36 3.02
N ALA A 134 1.58 8.41 2.77
CA ALA A 134 0.51 8.82 3.68
C ALA A 134 -0.55 7.72 3.79
N GLY A 135 -0.89 7.37 5.02
CA GLY A 135 -1.87 6.33 5.29
C GLY A 135 -2.85 6.71 6.39
N LEU A 136 -3.89 5.91 6.49
CA LEU A 136 -4.90 5.96 7.53
C LEU A 136 -5.03 4.60 8.17
N TRP A 137 -5.41 4.56 9.45
CA TRP A 137 -5.70 3.31 10.13
C TRP A 137 -7.01 3.35 10.89
N SER A 138 -7.57 2.19 11.18
CA SER A 138 -8.81 2.04 11.91
C SER A 138 -8.77 0.78 12.78
N VAL A 139 -9.57 0.80 13.83
CA VAL A 139 -9.83 -0.39 14.67
C VAL A 139 -11.31 -0.72 14.54
N TRP A 140 -11.59 -1.97 14.27
CA TRP A 140 -12.94 -2.51 14.14
C TRP A 140 -13.08 -3.75 15.03
N LYS A 141 -14.23 -3.88 15.71
CA LYS A 141 -14.54 -5.07 16.47
C LYS A 141 -15.44 -5.97 15.64
N ASP A 142 -14.98 -7.17 15.36
CA ASP A 142 -15.77 -8.17 14.62
C ASP A 142 -17.05 -8.51 15.40
N PRO A 143 -18.24 -8.26 14.86
CA PRO A 143 -19.49 -8.53 15.56
C PRO A 143 -19.78 -10.01 15.76
N VAL A 144 -19.10 -10.91 15.02
CA VAL A 144 -19.27 -12.36 15.12
C VAL A 144 -18.31 -12.98 16.11
N THR A 145 -17.03 -12.66 16.00
CA THR A 145 -15.96 -13.26 16.83
C THR A 145 -15.65 -12.44 18.09
N GLY A 146 -16.03 -11.16 18.12
CA GLY A 146 -15.66 -10.23 19.19
C GLY A 146 -14.21 -9.77 19.18
N LEU A 147 -13.40 -10.23 18.22
CA LEU A 147 -11.99 -9.86 18.09
C LEU A 147 -11.82 -8.44 17.53
N TRP A 148 -10.77 -7.78 18.00
CA TRP A 148 -10.36 -6.49 17.47
C TRP A 148 -9.44 -6.68 16.26
N VAL A 149 -9.73 -5.97 15.18
CA VAL A 149 -8.93 -5.98 13.94
C VAL A 149 -8.46 -4.55 13.66
N THR A 150 -7.15 -4.37 13.55
CA THR A 150 -6.54 -3.13 13.07
C THR A 150 -6.35 -3.24 11.56
N SER A 151 -6.70 -2.16 10.85
CA SER A 151 -6.62 -2.11 9.39
C SER A 151 -6.11 -0.75 8.91
N ALA A 152 -5.52 -0.70 7.71
CA ALA A 152 -4.95 0.52 7.15
C ALA A 152 -5.29 0.69 5.66
N ALA A 153 -5.21 1.93 5.18
CA ALA A 153 -5.33 2.28 3.76
C ALA A 153 -4.26 3.31 3.39
N VAL A 154 -3.83 3.31 2.14
CA VAL A 154 -2.94 4.32 1.57
C VAL A 154 -3.76 5.49 1.04
N ILE A 155 -3.26 6.73 1.17
CA ILE A 155 -3.89 7.89 0.53
C ILE A 155 -3.25 8.09 -0.84
N THR A 156 -4.11 8.29 -1.85
CA THR A 156 -3.70 8.55 -3.22
C THR A 156 -4.12 9.93 -3.68
N THR A 157 -3.35 10.51 -4.58
CA THR A 157 -3.60 11.80 -5.23
C THR A 157 -3.41 11.68 -6.74
N ASP A 158 -3.66 12.74 -7.49
CA ASP A 158 -3.34 12.79 -8.92
C ASP A 158 -1.85 12.55 -9.15
N ALA A 159 -1.51 11.81 -10.19
CA ALA A 159 -0.13 11.51 -10.53
C ALA A 159 0.63 12.77 -10.99
N ASN A 160 1.91 12.87 -10.59
CA ASN A 160 2.86 13.80 -11.16
C ASN A 160 3.19 13.45 -12.63
N SER A 161 4.05 14.22 -13.29
CA SER A 161 4.36 14.02 -14.72
C SER A 161 5.01 12.68 -15.01
N ASP A 162 5.87 12.19 -14.11
CA ASP A 162 6.61 10.93 -14.27
C ASP A 162 5.68 9.73 -14.16
N VAL A 163 4.82 9.70 -13.13
CA VAL A 163 3.92 8.58 -12.87
C VAL A 163 2.76 8.56 -13.88
N ARG A 164 2.33 9.73 -14.37
CA ARG A 164 1.19 9.88 -15.29
C ARG A 164 1.38 9.12 -16.62
N VAL A 165 2.61 8.84 -17.01
CA VAL A 165 2.87 8.01 -18.21
C VAL A 165 2.46 6.55 -18.01
N VAL A 166 2.31 6.10 -16.75
CA VAL A 166 1.90 4.75 -16.37
C VAL A 166 0.45 4.74 -15.89
N HIS A 167 0.11 5.63 -14.95
CA HIS A 167 -1.19 5.70 -14.29
C HIS A 167 -1.55 7.14 -13.90
N ASP A 168 -2.84 7.47 -13.78
CA ASP A 168 -3.32 8.81 -13.43
C ASP A 168 -3.32 9.11 -11.92
N ARG A 169 -3.08 8.09 -11.09
CA ARG A 169 -2.99 8.22 -9.62
C ARG A 169 -1.63 7.77 -9.11
N MET A 170 -1.24 8.30 -7.94
CA MET A 170 -0.06 7.87 -7.20
C MET A 170 -0.31 7.95 -5.69
N PRO A 171 0.42 7.21 -4.83
CA PRO A 171 0.37 7.44 -3.39
C PRO A 171 0.89 8.84 -3.06
N VAL A 172 0.31 9.44 -2.01
CA VAL A 172 0.87 10.65 -1.42
C VAL A 172 2.17 10.28 -0.71
N LEU A 173 3.29 10.83 -1.16
CA LEU A 173 4.61 10.61 -0.54
C LEU A 173 4.94 11.79 0.36
N LEU A 174 5.11 11.52 1.66
CA LEU A 174 5.37 12.55 2.67
C LEU A 174 6.87 12.82 2.79
N PRO A 175 7.33 14.04 2.56
CA PRO A 175 8.69 14.44 2.89
C PRO A 175 8.90 14.41 4.42
N ARG A 176 10.14 14.23 4.85
CA ARG A 176 10.49 13.98 6.26
C ARG A 176 9.99 15.06 7.23
N GLU A 177 10.02 16.30 6.80
CA GLU A 177 9.57 17.46 7.58
C GLU A 177 8.09 17.43 7.93
N TRP A 178 7.26 16.65 7.20
CA TRP A 178 5.82 16.53 7.47
C TRP A 178 5.46 15.36 8.36
N TRP A 179 6.38 14.42 8.61
CA TRP A 179 6.06 13.19 9.36
C TRP A 179 5.52 13.48 10.76
N ALA A 180 6.09 14.45 11.47
CA ALA A 180 5.66 14.77 12.82
C ALA A 180 4.22 15.31 12.84
N ALA A 181 3.91 16.31 12.02
CA ALA A 181 2.57 16.88 11.93
C ALA A 181 1.55 15.89 11.37
N TRP A 182 1.96 15.06 10.38
CA TRP A 182 1.08 14.04 9.83
C TRP A 182 0.68 12.98 10.86
N LEU A 183 1.64 12.49 11.66
CA LEU A 183 1.42 11.44 12.64
C LEU A 183 0.75 11.96 13.92
N ASP A 184 0.82 13.24 14.23
CA ASP A 184 0.25 13.82 15.45
C ASP A 184 -1.28 13.66 15.49
N PRO A 185 -1.85 12.84 16.39
CA PRO A 185 -3.29 12.66 16.49
C PRO A 185 -4.02 13.91 16.96
N ASP A 186 -3.32 14.89 17.53
CA ASP A 186 -3.85 16.16 18.03
C ASP A 186 -3.74 17.31 17.03
N GLU A 187 -3.07 17.11 15.90
CA GLU A 187 -3.14 18.05 14.80
C GLU A 187 -4.57 18.14 14.26
N ARG A 188 -5.18 19.34 14.33
CA ARG A 188 -6.59 19.59 13.95
C ARG A 188 -6.72 20.55 12.77
N ASP A 189 -5.63 21.15 12.33
CA ASP A 189 -5.65 22.06 11.19
C ASP A 189 -5.90 21.25 9.90
N GLN A 190 -7.17 21.30 9.45
CA GLN A 190 -7.58 20.58 8.26
C GLN A 190 -6.96 21.12 6.98
N ASP A 191 -6.61 22.40 6.94
CA ASP A 191 -6.01 23.01 5.77
C ASP A 191 -4.53 22.60 5.68
N LEU A 192 -3.83 22.57 6.82
CA LEU A 192 -2.48 22.02 6.91
C LEU A 192 -2.48 20.53 6.47
N LEU A 193 -3.35 19.71 7.04
CA LEU A 193 -3.41 18.27 6.70
C LEU A 193 -3.72 18.04 5.21
N ARG A 194 -4.61 18.83 4.62
CA ARG A 194 -4.92 18.75 3.19
C ARG A 194 -3.78 19.22 2.31
N SER A 195 -3.04 20.24 2.75
CA SER A 195 -1.88 20.75 1.99
C SER A 195 -0.77 19.69 1.83
N MET A 196 -0.73 18.69 2.73
CA MET A 196 0.21 17.56 2.64
C MET A 196 -0.22 16.51 1.60
N LEU A 197 -1.47 16.54 1.14
CA LEU A 197 -2.04 15.52 0.23
C LEU A 197 -1.81 15.88 -1.24
N THR A 198 -0.59 16.17 -1.60
CA THR A 198 -0.18 16.57 -2.95
C THR A 198 0.68 15.50 -3.63
N ALA A 199 0.76 15.56 -4.95
CA ALA A 199 1.71 14.74 -5.69
C ALA A 199 3.15 15.07 -5.28
N ALA A 200 3.97 14.05 -5.20
CA ALA A 200 5.40 14.24 -4.99
C ALA A 200 6.05 14.96 -6.19
N PRO A 201 7.17 15.65 -6.01
CA PRO A 201 7.93 16.23 -7.12
C PRO A 201 8.33 15.19 -8.17
N ASP A 202 8.48 15.61 -9.43
CA ASP A 202 9.09 14.79 -10.47
C ASP A 202 10.56 14.48 -10.13
N GLY A 203 11.09 13.39 -10.70
CA GLY A 203 12.50 13.03 -10.59
C GLY A 203 12.90 12.33 -9.29
N ILE A 204 11.95 11.90 -8.45
CA ILE A 204 12.25 11.17 -7.20
C ILE A 204 12.03 9.65 -7.30
N LEU A 205 11.38 9.19 -8.36
CA LEU A 205 11.08 7.77 -8.58
C LEU A 205 11.82 7.24 -9.79
N ASP A 206 12.43 6.06 -9.64
CA ASP A 206 12.85 5.20 -10.75
C ASP A 206 11.65 4.38 -11.21
N ILE A 207 11.33 4.46 -12.51
CA ILE A 207 10.12 3.89 -13.10
C ILE A 207 10.52 3.00 -14.27
N HIS A 208 10.27 1.69 -14.16
CA HIS A 208 10.59 0.75 -15.22
C HIS A 208 9.58 -0.39 -15.35
N PRO A 209 9.41 -0.97 -16.55
CA PRO A 209 8.54 -2.12 -16.76
C PRO A 209 9.10 -3.36 -16.07
N VAL A 210 8.18 -4.15 -15.50
CA VAL A 210 8.51 -5.42 -14.83
C VAL A 210 7.70 -6.57 -15.41
N SER A 211 8.07 -7.80 -15.04
CA SER A 211 7.40 -9.01 -15.53
C SER A 211 5.93 -9.07 -15.10
N THR A 212 5.08 -9.54 -16.01
CA THR A 212 3.66 -9.83 -15.74
C THR A 212 3.45 -10.90 -14.65
N ARG A 213 4.49 -11.55 -14.17
CA ARG A 213 4.46 -12.48 -13.02
C ARG A 213 3.94 -11.81 -11.74
N VAL A 214 4.12 -10.48 -11.59
CA VAL A 214 3.60 -9.71 -10.44
C VAL A 214 2.07 -9.73 -10.33
N ASN A 215 1.36 -10.02 -11.42
CA ASN A 215 -0.10 -10.14 -11.43
C ASN A 215 -0.64 -11.33 -10.62
N ASP A 216 0.19 -12.32 -10.35
CA ASP A 216 -0.18 -13.43 -9.48
C ASP A 216 0.45 -13.21 -8.10
N VAL A 217 -0.40 -12.92 -7.10
CA VAL A 217 -0.01 -12.65 -5.72
C VAL A 217 0.73 -13.82 -5.04
N ARG A 218 0.71 -15.01 -5.62
CA ARG A 218 1.49 -16.16 -5.14
C ARG A 218 2.97 -16.07 -5.52
N ASN A 219 3.31 -15.22 -6.50
CA ASN A 219 4.69 -14.93 -6.81
C ASN A 219 5.19 -13.87 -5.82
N ASP A 220 6.27 -14.18 -5.14
CA ASP A 220 6.97 -13.25 -4.25
C ASP A 220 8.47 -13.51 -4.36
N GLY A 221 9.24 -12.46 -4.58
CA GLY A 221 10.70 -12.57 -4.75
C GLY A 221 11.32 -11.37 -5.47
N PRO A 222 12.64 -11.19 -5.33
CA PRO A 222 13.34 -10.01 -5.83
C PRO A 222 13.29 -9.85 -7.36
N ASP A 223 13.06 -10.92 -8.10
CA ASP A 223 12.93 -10.90 -9.55
C ASP A 223 11.68 -10.16 -10.05
N LEU A 224 10.69 -9.93 -9.17
CA LEU A 224 9.48 -9.18 -9.52
C LEU A 224 9.72 -7.68 -9.71
N THR A 225 10.78 -7.13 -9.13
CA THR A 225 11.16 -5.72 -9.27
C THR A 225 12.21 -5.50 -10.36
N ALA A 226 12.74 -6.58 -10.96
CA ALA A 226 13.76 -6.47 -11.99
C ALA A 226 13.19 -5.89 -13.29
N PRO A 227 13.88 -4.94 -13.95
CA PRO A 227 13.45 -4.39 -15.23
C PRO A 227 13.42 -5.46 -16.32
N VAL A 228 12.40 -5.41 -17.16
CA VAL A 228 12.25 -6.31 -18.31
C VAL A 228 12.04 -5.53 -19.60
N ASP A 229 12.40 -6.15 -20.74
CA ASP A 229 11.90 -5.72 -22.03
C ASP A 229 10.44 -6.22 -22.19
N PRO A 230 9.44 -5.35 -22.28
CA PRO A 230 8.05 -5.77 -22.44
C PRO A 230 7.79 -6.62 -23.70
N ALA A 231 8.60 -6.48 -24.73
CA ALA A 231 8.48 -7.29 -25.95
C ALA A 231 8.96 -8.74 -25.71
N ALA A 232 10.05 -8.90 -24.95
CA ALA A 232 10.59 -10.22 -24.61
C ALA A 232 9.73 -10.95 -23.56
N ASP A 233 9.23 -10.25 -22.55
CA ASP A 233 8.39 -10.84 -21.50
C ASP A 233 7.07 -11.42 -22.06
N ARG A 234 6.52 -10.80 -23.11
CA ARG A 234 5.32 -11.28 -23.80
C ARG A 234 5.52 -12.64 -24.49
N VAL A 235 6.73 -12.94 -24.90
CA VAL A 235 7.07 -14.22 -25.57
C VAL A 235 7.31 -15.33 -24.56
N ALA A 236 7.84 -14.97 -23.38
CA ALA A 236 8.18 -15.93 -22.31
C ALA A 236 6.99 -16.35 -21.45
N ALA A 237 5.87 -15.60 -21.46
CA ALA A 237 4.68 -15.95 -20.70
C ALA A 237 4.07 -17.27 -21.20
N PRO A 238 3.87 -18.31 -20.35
CA PRO A 238 3.27 -19.56 -20.79
C PRO A 238 1.88 -19.29 -21.35
N THR A 239 1.64 -19.70 -22.62
CA THR A 239 0.33 -19.68 -23.22
C THR A 239 -0.60 -20.51 -22.33
N SER A 240 -1.61 -19.87 -21.73
CA SER A 240 -2.59 -20.54 -20.89
C SER A 240 -3.20 -21.71 -21.68
N ARG A 241 -2.88 -22.94 -21.27
CA ARG A 241 -3.55 -24.12 -21.79
C ARG A 241 -5.04 -23.95 -21.53
N SER A 242 -5.84 -24.08 -22.57
CA SER A 242 -7.29 -24.03 -22.55
C SER A 242 -7.84 -24.80 -21.37
N ARG A 243 -8.42 -24.12 -20.40
CA ARG A 243 -9.10 -24.73 -19.26
C ARG A 243 -10.41 -25.33 -19.78
N ALA A 244 -10.49 -26.65 -19.80
CA ALA A 244 -11.73 -27.37 -20.04
C ALA A 244 -12.83 -26.85 -19.10
N LYS A 245 -13.99 -26.61 -19.67
CA LYS A 245 -15.19 -26.04 -19.06
C LYS A 245 -15.65 -26.90 -17.87
N ALA A 246 -15.35 -26.47 -16.65
CA ALA A 246 -16.00 -26.96 -15.45
C ALA A 246 -16.92 -25.82 -14.96
N THR A 247 -18.21 -26.08 -14.99
CA THR A 247 -19.28 -25.19 -14.49
C THR A 247 -19.20 -25.13 -12.97
N GLY A 248 -18.76 -23.96 -12.45
CA GLY A 248 -18.76 -23.66 -11.02
C GLY A 248 -18.49 -22.18 -10.86
N ALA A 249 -19.40 -21.45 -10.24
CA ALA A 249 -19.36 -20.03 -10.04
C ALA A 249 -18.07 -19.58 -9.34
N THR A 250 -17.28 -18.76 -10.01
CA THR A 250 -16.09 -18.07 -9.46
C THR A 250 -16.46 -16.67 -9.05
N PRO A 251 -16.00 -16.16 -7.90
CA PRO A 251 -16.11 -14.74 -7.60
C PRO A 251 -15.20 -13.96 -8.54
N ASP A 252 -15.75 -12.93 -9.14
CA ASP A 252 -15.09 -11.93 -9.96
C ASP A 252 -14.03 -11.20 -9.12
N THR A 253 -12.78 -11.59 -9.26
CA THR A 253 -11.63 -10.80 -8.77
C THR A 253 -11.24 -9.83 -9.86
N GLY A 254 -12.03 -8.75 -9.99
CA GLY A 254 -11.65 -7.60 -10.78
C GLY A 254 -10.32 -7.04 -10.27
N GLN A 255 -9.25 -7.26 -11.02
CA GLN A 255 -7.96 -6.62 -10.81
C GLN A 255 -8.10 -5.14 -11.19
N GLY A 256 -8.52 -4.32 -10.22
CA GLY A 256 -8.32 -2.89 -10.26
C GLY A 256 -6.82 -2.58 -10.19
N THR A 257 -6.44 -1.44 -10.70
CA THR A 257 -5.12 -0.85 -10.48
C THR A 257 -4.90 -0.68 -8.97
N LEU A 258 -3.65 -0.73 -8.53
CA LEU A 258 -3.34 -0.72 -7.09
C LEU A 258 -3.83 0.57 -6.42
N PHE A 259 -3.98 1.68 -7.18
CA PHE A 259 -4.28 3.01 -6.67
C PHE A 259 -5.49 3.72 -7.31
N ASP A 260 -6.39 3.02 -7.99
CA ASP A 260 -7.68 3.57 -8.46
C ASP A 260 -8.61 4.01 -7.33
#